data_d04fc985cf81ee08cb6cf5d393346592
#
_entry.id   d04fc985cf81ee08cb6cf5d393346592
#
_cell.length_a   1.000
_cell.length_b   1.000
_cell.length_c   1.000
_cell.angle_alpha   90.00
_cell.angle_beta   90.00
_cell.angle_gamma   90.00
#
_symmetry.space_group_name_H-M   'P 1'
#
loop_
_entity.id
_entity.type
_entity.pdbx_description
1 polymer ?
#
loop_
_entity_poly.entity_id
_entity_poly.type
_entity_poly.pdbx_seq_one_letter_code
_entity_poly.pdbx_strand_id
1 'polypeptide(L)'
;MKIGILGGTGNMGGGLAVRLARRHEVVVGSRTLEKALGTAKRLGGLARGFYQAEADGSITGALNADAVRAPEVVIVALPPEAAVPVIGELRVVLSPEKIVVSTVVPMTRRKRLFYWTPLEEGGPFGGRSAAEAIQDVVRPTPVVSAFQTVPAAYLNNIDAVLNVDVLIAGDDDLALAKISSLVRDIPNLRPLRVGPLENSKWVESITPLLLNAAILNGLHDPTIRVVPWMPTLSEA
;
A
#
# COMPACT_ATOMS: atom_id res chain seq x y z
N MET A 1 -9.67 -12.16 -6.40
CA MET A 1 -8.43 -12.06 -7.22
C MET A 1 -7.23 -12.55 -6.42
N LYS A 2 -6.09 -12.75 -7.07
CA LYS A 2 -4.84 -13.12 -6.42
C LYS A 2 -3.91 -11.92 -6.27
N ILE A 3 -3.41 -11.68 -5.05
CA ILE A 3 -2.63 -10.49 -4.68
C ILE A 3 -1.31 -10.93 -4.07
N GLY A 4 -0.20 -10.46 -4.63
CA GLY A 4 1.13 -10.64 -4.07
C GLY A 4 1.53 -9.44 -3.23
N ILE A 5 2.17 -9.65 -2.09
CA ILE A 5 2.64 -8.56 -1.23
C ILE A 5 4.13 -8.72 -0.96
N LEU A 6 4.94 -7.88 -1.59
CA LEU A 6 6.35 -7.72 -1.24
C LEU A 6 6.45 -6.90 0.04
N GLY A 7 7.17 -7.42 1.04
CA GLY A 7 7.17 -6.83 2.37
C GLY A 7 5.97 -7.22 3.24
N GLY A 8 5.23 -8.27 2.87
CA GLY A 8 4.08 -8.78 3.62
C GLY A 8 4.40 -9.26 5.04
N THR A 9 5.69 -9.39 5.38
CA THR A 9 6.16 -9.69 6.74
C THR A 9 6.30 -8.45 7.63
N GLY A 10 6.17 -7.25 7.06
CA GLY A 10 6.19 -5.96 7.76
C GLY A 10 4.79 -5.52 8.22
N ASN A 11 4.72 -4.40 8.94
CA ASN A 11 3.46 -3.89 9.50
C ASN A 11 2.43 -3.52 8.42
N MET A 12 2.84 -2.73 7.42
CA MET A 12 1.93 -2.31 6.34
C MET A 12 1.46 -3.51 5.51
N GLY A 13 2.41 -4.30 5.00
CA GLY A 13 2.09 -5.46 4.16
C GLY A 13 1.31 -6.54 4.92
N GLY A 14 1.64 -6.79 6.19
CA GLY A 14 0.90 -7.75 7.02
C GLY A 14 -0.53 -7.31 7.32
N GLY A 15 -0.73 -6.03 7.63
CA GLY A 15 -2.05 -5.47 7.86
C GLY A 15 -2.92 -5.53 6.60
N LEU A 16 -2.37 -5.15 5.44
CA LEU A 16 -3.07 -5.28 4.15
C LEU A 16 -3.40 -6.75 3.84
N ALA A 17 -2.46 -7.68 4.10
CA ALA A 17 -2.69 -9.11 3.88
C ALA A 17 -3.91 -9.62 4.66
N VAL A 18 -4.02 -9.29 5.95
CA VAL A 18 -5.16 -9.71 6.78
C VAL A 18 -6.47 -9.11 6.29
N ARG A 19 -6.49 -7.81 5.97
CA ARG A 19 -7.70 -7.12 5.52
C ARG A 19 -8.19 -7.62 4.15
N LEU A 20 -7.27 -7.83 3.22
CA LEU A 20 -7.58 -8.31 1.87
C LEU A 20 -7.97 -9.80 1.83
N ALA A 21 -7.47 -10.60 2.76
CA ALA A 21 -7.82 -12.02 2.85
C ALA A 21 -9.29 -12.29 3.19
N ARG A 22 -10.07 -11.26 3.52
CA ARG A 22 -11.52 -11.39 3.61
C ARG A 22 -12.14 -11.85 2.28
N ARG A 23 -11.61 -11.38 1.13
CA ARG A 23 -12.18 -11.63 -0.21
C ARG A 23 -11.18 -12.10 -1.26
N HIS A 24 -9.89 -12.17 -0.94
CA HIS A 24 -8.84 -12.39 -1.93
C HIS A 24 -7.85 -13.46 -1.50
N GLU A 25 -7.22 -14.11 -2.48
CA GLU A 25 -6.05 -14.96 -2.26
C GLU A 25 -4.82 -14.07 -2.14
N VAL A 26 -4.21 -14.03 -0.96
CA VAL A 26 -3.04 -13.20 -0.69
C VAL A 26 -1.79 -14.08 -0.59
N VAL A 27 -0.73 -13.69 -1.31
CA VAL A 27 0.58 -14.33 -1.26
C VAL A 27 1.57 -13.38 -0.60
N VAL A 28 2.00 -13.72 0.61
CA VAL A 28 3.03 -12.95 1.35
C VAL A 28 4.41 -13.33 0.84
N GLY A 29 5.09 -12.38 0.20
CA GLY A 29 6.47 -12.54 -0.25
C GLY A 29 7.49 -12.30 0.85
N SER A 30 8.57 -13.08 0.82
CA SER A 30 9.76 -12.88 1.66
C SER A 30 11.03 -13.34 0.93
N ARG A 31 12.18 -12.89 1.44
CA ARG A 31 13.51 -13.36 1.01
C ARG A 31 13.79 -14.82 1.41
N THR A 32 13.15 -15.28 2.47
CA THR A 32 13.26 -16.68 2.94
C THR A 32 11.87 -17.30 3.00
N LEU A 33 11.76 -18.54 2.53
CA LEU A 33 10.51 -19.28 2.48
C LEU A 33 9.96 -19.54 3.91
N GLU A 34 10.83 -19.88 4.84
CA GLU A 34 10.46 -20.11 6.25
C GLU A 34 9.73 -18.89 6.85
N LYS A 35 10.29 -17.69 6.67
CA LYS A 35 9.69 -16.46 7.16
C LYS A 35 8.35 -16.16 6.47
N ALA A 36 8.23 -16.43 5.17
CA ALA A 36 7.00 -16.28 4.42
C ALA A 36 5.90 -17.21 4.98
N LEU A 37 6.20 -18.50 5.12
CA LEU A 37 5.25 -19.51 5.60
C LEU A 37 4.82 -19.26 7.05
N GLY A 38 5.77 -18.95 7.95
CA GLY A 38 5.49 -18.60 9.35
C GLY A 38 4.58 -17.37 9.45
N THR A 39 4.86 -16.32 8.65
CA THR A 39 4.02 -15.12 8.59
C THR A 39 2.63 -15.43 8.04
N ALA A 40 2.53 -16.16 6.94
CA ALA A 40 1.26 -16.53 6.33
C ALA A 40 0.38 -17.35 7.29
N LYS A 41 0.97 -18.30 8.01
CA LYS A 41 0.25 -19.10 9.04
C LYS A 41 -0.32 -18.20 10.13
N ARG A 42 0.47 -17.27 10.67
CA ARG A 42 0.06 -16.34 11.72
C ARG A 42 -1.06 -15.41 11.23
N LEU A 43 -0.85 -14.73 10.09
CA LEU A 43 -1.82 -13.79 9.54
C LEU A 43 -3.11 -14.49 9.08
N GLY A 44 -2.99 -15.67 8.47
CA GLY A 44 -4.14 -16.50 8.09
C GLY A 44 -4.96 -16.98 9.29
N GLY A 45 -4.30 -17.27 10.42
CA GLY A 45 -4.98 -17.56 11.71
C GLY A 45 -5.79 -16.36 12.20
N LEU A 46 -5.19 -15.15 12.18
CA LEU A 46 -5.88 -13.91 12.56
C LEU A 46 -7.09 -13.62 11.66
N ALA A 47 -6.91 -13.69 10.34
CA ALA A 47 -8.00 -13.43 9.39
C ALA A 47 -9.17 -14.40 9.57
N ARG A 48 -8.91 -15.71 9.67
CA ARG A 48 -9.96 -16.72 9.92
C ARG A 48 -10.65 -16.54 11.26
N GLY A 49 -9.88 -16.24 12.32
CA GLY A 49 -10.45 -16.02 13.65
C GLY A 49 -11.42 -14.84 13.70
N PHE A 50 -11.11 -13.78 12.96
CA PHE A 50 -11.92 -12.57 12.93
C PHE A 50 -13.10 -12.65 11.94
N TYR A 51 -12.82 -12.99 10.68
CA TYR A 51 -13.86 -12.99 9.65
C TYR A 51 -14.75 -14.24 9.66
N GLN A 52 -14.30 -15.34 10.29
CA GLN A 52 -15.03 -16.60 10.38
C GLN A 52 -15.60 -17.06 9.02
N ALA A 53 -16.93 -17.22 8.92
CA ALA A 53 -17.60 -17.63 7.68
C ALA A 53 -17.59 -16.56 6.57
N GLU A 54 -17.21 -15.31 6.88
CA GLU A 54 -17.09 -14.24 5.89
C GLU A 54 -15.73 -14.22 5.17
N ALA A 55 -14.79 -15.09 5.55
CA ALA A 55 -13.48 -15.21 4.92
C ALA A 55 -13.54 -16.15 3.71
N ASP A 56 -13.72 -15.57 2.52
CA ASP A 56 -13.68 -16.31 1.26
C ASP A 56 -12.26 -16.43 0.68
N GLY A 57 -11.32 -15.66 1.23
CA GLY A 57 -9.94 -15.60 0.78
C GLY A 57 -8.99 -16.43 1.62
N SER A 58 -7.71 -16.31 1.31
CA SER A 58 -6.63 -17.06 1.99
C SER A 58 -5.34 -16.26 2.07
N ILE A 59 -4.44 -16.66 2.98
CA ILE A 59 -3.07 -16.13 3.02
C ILE A 59 -2.10 -17.29 2.90
N THR A 60 -1.23 -17.22 1.89
CA THR A 60 -0.13 -18.16 1.67
C THR A 60 1.21 -17.44 1.70
N GLY A 61 2.30 -18.17 1.92
CA GLY A 61 3.66 -17.63 1.93
C GLY A 61 4.47 -18.18 0.78
N ALA A 62 5.29 -17.32 0.16
CA ALA A 62 6.17 -17.70 -0.95
C ALA A 62 7.46 -16.88 -0.94
N LEU A 63 8.43 -17.27 -1.75
CA LEU A 63 9.56 -16.40 -2.08
C LEU A 63 9.06 -15.19 -2.90
N ASN A 64 9.78 -14.07 -2.84
CA ASN A 64 9.38 -12.83 -3.52
C ASN A 64 9.06 -13.04 -5.01
N ALA A 65 9.87 -13.84 -5.73
CA ALA A 65 9.64 -14.10 -7.15
C ALA A 65 8.29 -14.79 -7.42
N ASP A 66 7.91 -15.75 -6.58
CA ASP A 66 6.65 -16.48 -6.74
C ASP A 66 5.45 -15.62 -6.27
N ALA A 67 5.66 -14.75 -5.26
CA ALA A 67 4.68 -13.78 -4.83
C ALA A 67 4.40 -12.68 -5.88
N VAL A 68 5.25 -12.54 -6.90
CA VAL A 68 5.07 -11.62 -8.04
C VAL A 68 4.56 -12.36 -9.29
N ARG A 69 5.03 -13.59 -9.53
CA ARG A 69 4.76 -14.34 -10.77
C ARG A 69 3.29 -14.69 -10.98
N ALA A 70 2.63 -15.22 -9.96
CA ALA A 70 1.27 -15.74 -10.07
C ALA A 70 0.17 -14.68 -9.88
N PRO A 71 0.30 -13.67 -8.98
CA PRO A 71 -0.74 -12.67 -8.73
C PRO A 71 -0.96 -11.69 -9.90
N GLU A 72 -2.19 -11.16 -9.98
CA GLU A 72 -2.58 -10.10 -10.91
C GLU A 72 -2.19 -8.71 -10.38
N VAL A 73 -2.22 -8.55 -9.06
CA VAL A 73 -1.87 -7.32 -8.36
C VAL A 73 -0.68 -7.61 -7.44
N VAL A 74 0.34 -6.76 -7.51
CA VAL A 74 1.56 -6.86 -6.69
C VAL A 74 1.68 -5.58 -5.84
N ILE A 75 1.52 -5.71 -4.53
CA ILE A 75 1.67 -4.60 -3.60
C ILE A 75 3.13 -4.55 -3.11
N VAL A 76 3.77 -3.39 -3.29
CA VAL A 76 5.13 -3.11 -2.82
C VAL A 76 5.03 -2.34 -1.50
N ALA A 77 5.17 -3.07 -0.38
CA ALA A 77 5.16 -2.55 1.00
C ALA A 77 6.55 -2.71 1.65
N LEU A 78 7.58 -2.38 0.89
CA LEU A 78 8.98 -2.46 1.28
C LEU A 78 9.47 -1.10 1.83
N PRO A 79 10.55 -1.09 2.63
CA PRO A 79 11.27 0.14 2.94
C PRO A 79 11.70 0.87 1.66
N PRO A 80 11.72 2.22 1.65
CA PRO A 80 12.01 3.00 0.45
C PRO A 80 13.31 2.61 -0.25
N GLU A 81 14.37 2.36 0.51
CA GLU A 81 15.69 1.98 -0.01
C GLU A 81 15.73 0.60 -0.68
N ALA A 82 14.78 -0.27 -0.34
CA ALA A 82 14.68 -1.63 -0.88
C ALA A 82 13.65 -1.74 -2.02
N ALA A 83 12.70 -0.82 -2.10
CA ALA A 83 11.55 -0.97 -2.99
C ALA A 83 11.95 -1.07 -4.47
N VAL A 84 12.69 -0.07 -4.98
CA VAL A 84 13.11 -0.02 -6.39
C VAL A 84 14.07 -1.17 -6.74
N PRO A 85 15.15 -1.45 -5.97
CA PRO A 85 16.03 -2.56 -6.27
C PRO A 85 15.29 -3.90 -6.32
N VAL A 86 14.49 -4.21 -5.31
CA VAL A 86 13.80 -5.51 -5.22
C VAL A 86 12.78 -5.70 -6.34
N ILE A 87 11.94 -4.70 -6.63
CA ILE A 87 10.96 -4.85 -7.71
C ILE A 87 11.64 -4.86 -9.09
N GLY A 88 12.74 -4.13 -9.25
CA GLY A 88 13.52 -4.10 -10.47
C GLY A 88 14.17 -5.47 -10.78
N GLU A 89 14.67 -6.20 -9.79
CA GLU A 89 15.16 -7.57 -9.96
C GLU A 89 14.03 -8.52 -10.38
N LEU A 90 12.80 -8.25 -9.93
CA LEU A 90 11.63 -9.08 -10.22
C LEU A 90 10.88 -8.68 -11.51
N ARG A 91 11.34 -7.64 -12.23
CA ARG A 91 10.68 -7.16 -13.46
C ARG A 91 10.47 -8.24 -14.51
N VAL A 92 11.37 -9.24 -14.56
CA VAL A 92 11.32 -10.35 -15.53
C VAL A 92 10.13 -11.30 -15.34
N VAL A 93 9.47 -11.24 -14.18
CA VAL A 93 8.26 -12.02 -13.87
C VAL A 93 6.99 -11.15 -13.82
N LEU A 94 7.13 -9.86 -14.12
CA LEU A 94 6.01 -8.95 -14.34
C LEU A 94 5.59 -8.99 -15.82
N SER A 95 4.31 -8.72 -16.06
CA SER A 95 3.75 -8.58 -17.41
C SER A 95 2.85 -7.34 -17.48
N PRO A 96 2.54 -6.82 -18.68
CA PRO A 96 1.70 -5.62 -18.84
C PRO A 96 0.30 -5.73 -18.24
N GLU A 97 -0.23 -6.97 -18.10
CA GLU A 97 -1.56 -7.25 -17.57
C GLU A 97 -1.62 -7.18 -16.04
N LYS A 98 -0.46 -7.20 -15.38
CA LYS A 98 -0.35 -7.03 -13.93
C LYS A 98 -0.44 -5.56 -13.54
N ILE A 99 -0.72 -5.33 -12.25
CA ILE A 99 -0.69 -3.99 -11.67
C ILE A 99 0.26 -4.02 -10.48
N VAL A 100 1.18 -3.07 -10.44
CA VAL A 100 2.03 -2.85 -9.27
C VAL A 100 1.43 -1.72 -8.44
N VAL A 101 1.24 -1.93 -7.15
CA VAL A 101 0.76 -0.92 -6.21
C VAL A 101 1.91 -0.49 -5.32
N SER A 102 2.29 0.78 -5.37
CA SER A 102 3.26 1.37 -4.45
C SER A 102 2.56 1.90 -3.20
N THR A 103 2.98 1.42 -2.03
CA THR A 103 2.61 1.99 -0.73
C THR A 103 3.78 2.73 -0.09
N VAL A 104 4.86 2.91 -0.84
CA VAL A 104 6.15 3.38 -0.35
C VAL A 104 6.10 4.88 -0.06
N VAL A 105 6.70 5.28 1.05
CA VAL A 105 6.86 6.69 1.44
C VAL A 105 8.32 6.97 1.76
N PRO A 106 9.06 7.64 0.86
CA PRO A 106 10.41 8.06 1.16
C PRO A 106 10.39 9.25 2.13
N MET A 107 11.00 9.04 3.31
CA MET A 107 11.06 10.08 4.34
C MET A 107 12.29 9.90 5.22
N THR A 108 12.81 11.01 5.72
CA THR A 108 13.90 11.05 6.69
C THR A 108 13.43 11.63 8.01
N ARG A 109 14.05 11.18 9.11
CA ARG A 109 13.82 11.76 10.42
C ARG A 109 14.95 12.73 10.74
N ARG A 110 14.58 14.00 11.06
CA ARG A 110 15.51 15.02 11.55
C ARG A 110 15.08 15.43 12.97
N LYS A 111 15.93 15.15 13.97
CA LYS A 111 15.55 15.28 15.39
C LYS A 111 14.31 14.42 15.69
N ARG A 112 13.18 15.03 16.04
CA ARG A 112 11.95 14.34 16.36
C ARG A 112 10.90 14.36 15.24
N LEU A 113 11.14 15.08 14.13
CA LEU A 113 10.20 15.29 13.06
C LEU A 113 10.59 14.52 11.79
N PHE A 114 9.60 14.20 10.98
CA PHE A 114 9.75 13.53 9.70
C PHE A 114 9.61 14.52 8.55
N TYR A 115 10.37 14.29 7.51
CA TYR A 115 10.35 15.09 6.28
C TYR A 115 10.27 14.15 5.09
N TRP A 116 9.35 14.43 4.18
CA TRP A 116 9.41 13.79 2.88
C TRP A 116 10.74 14.19 2.23
N THR A 117 11.45 13.21 1.74
CA THR A 117 12.73 13.42 1.09
C THR A 117 12.55 13.07 -0.37
N PRO A 118 12.23 14.07 -1.23
CA PRO A 118 12.39 13.84 -2.65
C PRO A 118 13.85 13.53 -2.84
N LEU A 119 14.12 12.65 -3.73
CA LEU A 119 15.45 12.13 -3.89
C LEU A 119 16.36 13.21 -4.42
N GLU A 120 17.39 13.44 -3.64
CA GLU A 120 18.55 14.21 -4.06
C GLU A 120 19.06 13.67 -5.39
N GLU A 121 19.63 14.54 -6.25
CA GLU A 121 20.35 14.11 -7.45
C GLU A 121 21.29 12.98 -7.08
N GLY A 122 21.09 11.79 -7.66
CA GLY A 122 21.86 10.59 -7.36
C GLY A 122 21.25 9.62 -6.35
N GLY A 123 20.12 9.97 -5.69
CA GLY A 123 19.37 9.02 -4.87
C GLY A 123 18.53 8.04 -5.70
N PRO A 124 18.07 6.94 -5.11
CA PRO A 124 17.35 5.90 -5.85
C PRO A 124 16.05 6.39 -6.53
N PHE A 125 15.57 7.59 -6.23
CA PHE A 125 14.32 8.15 -6.77
C PHE A 125 14.47 9.51 -7.50
N GLY A 126 15.71 10.08 -7.68
CA GLY A 126 15.99 11.19 -8.59
C GLY A 126 15.10 12.43 -8.47
N GLY A 127 14.67 12.81 -7.27
CA GLY A 127 13.76 13.94 -7.07
C GLY A 127 12.29 13.64 -7.34
N ARG A 128 11.94 12.41 -7.72
CA ARG A 128 10.57 11.93 -7.99
C ARG A 128 10.01 11.13 -6.80
N SER A 129 8.74 10.78 -6.88
CA SER A 129 8.08 9.87 -5.93
C SER A 129 8.64 8.46 -6.04
N ALA A 130 8.44 7.66 -4.99
CA ALA A 130 8.76 6.24 -5.03
C ALA A 130 7.95 5.48 -6.09
N ALA A 131 6.67 5.86 -6.27
CA ALA A 131 5.81 5.25 -7.27
C ALA A 131 6.31 5.50 -8.71
N GLU A 132 6.76 6.71 -9.03
CA GLU A 132 7.36 7.03 -10.33
C GLU A 132 8.67 6.26 -10.57
N ALA A 133 9.53 6.15 -9.54
CA ALA A 133 10.77 5.40 -9.64
C ALA A 133 10.52 3.89 -9.83
N ILE A 134 9.49 3.33 -9.18
CA ILE A 134 9.04 1.96 -9.43
C ILE A 134 8.54 1.82 -10.87
N GLN A 135 7.72 2.77 -11.37
CA GLN A 135 7.22 2.73 -12.75
C GLN A 135 8.35 2.66 -13.77
N ASP A 136 9.43 3.39 -13.57
CA ASP A 136 10.55 3.39 -14.52
C ASP A 136 11.22 2.02 -14.66
N VAL A 137 11.31 1.26 -13.59
CA VAL A 137 11.99 -0.06 -13.61
C VAL A 137 11.07 -1.21 -13.99
N VAL A 138 9.73 -1.03 -13.88
CA VAL A 138 8.77 -2.11 -14.17
C VAL A 138 8.02 -1.95 -15.49
N ARG A 139 8.29 -0.89 -16.27
CA ARG A 139 7.65 -0.70 -17.59
C ARG A 139 7.72 -1.98 -18.42
N PRO A 140 6.64 -2.37 -19.12
CA PRO A 140 5.38 -1.64 -19.34
C PRO A 140 4.26 -1.93 -18.32
N THR A 141 4.54 -2.62 -17.21
CA THR A 141 3.54 -2.91 -16.16
C THR A 141 3.06 -1.62 -15.51
N PRO A 142 1.74 -1.32 -15.45
CA PRO A 142 1.24 -0.10 -14.84
C PRO A 142 1.45 -0.07 -13.33
N VAL A 143 1.79 1.12 -12.82
CA VAL A 143 1.94 1.39 -11.38
C VAL A 143 0.80 2.29 -10.90
N VAL A 144 0.26 1.96 -9.73
CA VAL A 144 -0.72 2.76 -9.00
C VAL A 144 -0.14 3.08 -7.61
N SER A 145 -0.14 4.35 -7.25
CA SER A 145 0.18 4.83 -5.90
C SER A 145 -1.07 4.74 -5.02
N ALA A 146 -1.01 4.04 -3.88
CA ALA A 146 -2.14 3.90 -2.95
C ALA A 146 -1.69 3.49 -1.54
N PHE A 147 -2.52 3.77 -0.52
CA PHE A 147 -2.37 3.39 0.89
C PHE A 147 -1.31 4.14 1.70
N GLN A 148 -0.60 5.12 1.18
CA GLN A 148 0.46 5.85 1.88
C GLN A 148 0.00 6.50 3.20
N THR A 149 -1.24 6.99 3.23
CA THR A 149 -1.83 7.70 4.37
C THR A 149 -2.64 6.80 5.30
N VAL A 150 -2.69 5.50 5.04
CA VAL A 150 -3.39 4.53 5.89
C VAL A 150 -2.45 4.08 7.01
N PRO A 151 -2.80 4.30 8.29
CA PRO A 151 -1.96 3.87 9.39
C PRO A 151 -1.85 2.35 9.46
N ALA A 152 -0.63 1.83 9.44
CA ALA A 152 -0.38 0.39 9.55
C ALA A 152 -0.91 -0.18 10.88
N ALA A 153 -0.92 0.61 11.95
CA ALA A 153 -1.48 0.22 13.24
C ALA A 153 -2.97 -0.13 13.13
N TYR A 154 -3.75 0.69 12.38
CA TYR A 154 -5.18 0.42 12.17
C TYR A 154 -5.42 -0.80 11.27
N LEU A 155 -4.56 -1.03 10.27
CA LEU A 155 -4.66 -2.22 9.44
C LEU A 155 -4.42 -3.50 10.26
N ASN A 156 -3.48 -3.46 11.21
CA ASN A 156 -3.13 -4.60 12.06
C ASN A 156 -4.08 -4.78 13.26
N ASN A 157 -4.72 -3.72 13.73
CA ASN A 157 -5.79 -3.83 14.71
C ASN A 157 -7.09 -4.19 13.99
N ILE A 158 -7.38 -5.48 13.93
CA ILE A 158 -8.49 -6.00 13.11
C ILE A 158 -9.87 -5.52 13.60
N ASP A 159 -10.00 -5.19 14.88
CA ASP A 159 -11.21 -4.64 15.49
C ASP A 159 -11.39 -3.14 15.20
N ALA A 160 -10.35 -2.47 14.69
CA ALA A 160 -10.44 -1.05 14.36
C ALA A 160 -11.37 -0.81 13.17
N VAL A 161 -12.33 0.08 13.35
CA VAL A 161 -13.16 0.60 12.26
C VAL A 161 -12.33 1.62 11.50
N LEU A 162 -11.96 1.29 10.27
CA LEU A 162 -11.27 2.22 9.39
C LEU A 162 -12.26 3.29 8.92
N ASN A 163 -11.85 4.54 8.88
CA ASN A 163 -12.62 5.65 8.30
C ASN A 163 -11.66 6.56 7.55
N VAL A 164 -11.10 6.03 6.48
CA VAL A 164 -9.92 6.59 5.82
C VAL A 164 -10.16 6.74 4.33
N ASP A 165 -9.69 7.85 3.77
CA ASP A 165 -9.60 8.02 2.33
C ASP A 165 -8.24 7.54 1.84
N VAL A 166 -8.27 6.67 0.85
CA VAL A 166 -7.09 6.19 0.14
C VAL A 166 -6.95 7.02 -1.12
N LEU A 167 -5.97 7.92 -1.14
CA LEU A 167 -5.65 8.69 -2.33
C LEU A 167 -4.95 7.79 -3.35
N ILE A 168 -5.44 7.79 -4.59
CA ILE A 168 -4.99 6.91 -5.65
C ILE A 168 -4.52 7.74 -6.83
N ALA A 169 -3.25 7.59 -7.23
CA ALA A 169 -2.67 8.21 -8.41
C ALA A 169 -2.13 7.15 -9.38
N GLY A 170 -2.25 7.39 -10.68
CA GLY A 170 -1.79 6.48 -11.72
C GLY A 170 -2.18 6.96 -13.12
N ASP A 171 -1.59 6.36 -14.16
CA ASP A 171 -1.76 6.77 -15.54
C ASP A 171 -2.64 5.79 -16.36
N ASP A 172 -2.91 4.60 -15.83
CA ASP A 172 -3.74 3.59 -16.48
C ASP A 172 -5.13 3.52 -15.85
N ASP A 173 -6.16 3.83 -16.61
CA ASP A 173 -7.55 3.88 -16.11
C ASP A 173 -8.09 2.53 -15.67
N LEU A 174 -7.69 1.42 -16.32
CA LEU A 174 -8.13 0.08 -15.94
C LEU A 174 -7.48 -0.34 -14.62
N ALA A 175 -6.18 -0.05 -14.46
CA ALA A 175 -5.47 -0.26 -13.20
C ALA A 175 -6.09 0.58 -12.06
N LEU A 176 -6.36 1.87 -12.30
CA LEU A 176 -7.02 2.75 -11.33
C LEU A 176 -8.40 2.24 -10.93
N ALA A 177 -9.20 1.75 -11.89
CA ALA A 177 -10.51 1.18 -11.60
C ALA A 177 -10.41 -0.09 -10.74
N LYS A 178 -9.48 -0.99 -11.09
CA LYS A 178 -9.22 -2.25 -10.38
C LYS A 178 -8.73 -2.00 -8.95
N ILE A 179 -7.79 -1.09 -8.77
CA ILE A 179 -7.28 -0.75 -7.43
C ILE A 179 -8.33 0.02 -6.60
N SER A 180 -9.15 0.87 -7.23
CA SER A 180 -10.29 1.51 -6.54
C SER A 180 -11.29 0.46 -6.02
N SER A 181 -11.55 -0.59 -6.78
CA SER A 181 -12.37 -1.72 -6.31
C SER A 181 -11.71 -2.46 -5.15
N LEU A 182 -10.42 -2.77 -5.27
CA LEU A 182 -9.65 -3.43 -4.22
C LEU A 182 -9.67 -2.65 -2.89
N VAL A 183 -9.57 -1.34 -2.94
CA VAL A 183 -9.67 -0.48 -1.74
C VAL A 183 -11.05 -0.61 -1.08
N ARG A 184 -12.14 -0.66 -1.86
CA ARG A 184 -13.50 -0.83 -1.33
C ARG A 184 -13.76 -2.19 -0.69
N ASP A 185 -12.98 -3.21 -1.05
CA ASP A 185 -13.08 -4.54 -0.45
C ASP A 185 -12.57 -4.56 1.02
N ILE A 186 -11.82 -3.54 1.43
CA ILE A 186 -11.49 -3.29 2.84
C ILE A 186 -12.57 -2.36 3.41
N PRO A 187 -13.39 -2.81 4.38
CA PRO A 187 -14.48 -2.02 4.92
C PRO A 187 -14.04 -0.64 5.42
N ASN A 188 -14.84 0.38 5.08
CA ASN A 188 -14.65 1.77 5.49
C ASN A 188 -13.41 2.48 4.94
N LEU A 189 -12.72 1.88 3.95
CA LEU A 189 -11.80 2.61 3.10
C LEU A 189 -12.53 3.17 1.88
N ARG A 190 -12.29 4.44 1.57
CA ARG A 190 -12.87 5.13 0.41
C ARG A 190 -11.75 5.51 -0.57
N PRO A 191 -11.75 4.97 -1.80
CA PRO A 191 -10.77 5.36 -2.82
C PRO A 191 -11.11 6.73 -3.39
N LEU A 192 -10.12 7.60 -3.49
CA LEU A 192 -10.22 8.90 -4.16
C LEU A 192 -9.11 9.03 -5.21
N ARG A 193 -9.47 9.13 -6.48
CA ARG A 193 -8.50 9.40 -7.55
C ARG A 193 -8.00 10.83 -7.45
N VAL A 194 -6.68 11.01 -7.49
CA VAL A 194 -6.03 12.32 -7.35
C VAL A 194 -5.17 12.70 -8.55
N GLY A 195 -5.37 12.03 -9.67
CA GLY A 195 -4.74 12.35 -10.97
C GLY A 195 -3.63 11.38 -11.37
N PRO A 196 -2.71 11.84 -12.26
CA PRO A 196 -1.66 11.01 -12.82
C PRO A 196 -0.64 10.56 -11.76
N LEU A 197 0.20 9.58 -12.15
CA LEU A 197 1.19 9.00 -11.24
C LEU A 197 2.17 10.05 -10.67
N GLU A 198 2.47 11.11 -11.40
CA GLU A 198 3.30 12.22 -10.91
C GLU A 198 2.77 12.90 -9.64
N ASN A 199 1.46 12.79 -9.38
CA ASN A 199 0.85 13.32 -8.16
C ASN A 199 1.15 12.48 -6.92
N SER A 200 1.73 11.29 -7.09
CA SER A 200 2.11 10.42 -5.95
C SER A 200 3.11 11.09 -5.00
N LYS A 201 3.98 11.98 -5.49
CA LYS A 201 4.89 12.77 -4.63
C LYS A 201 4.14 13.60 -3.58
N TRP A 202 2.98 14.14 -3.93
CA TRP A 202 2.15 14.90 -2.99
C TRP A 202 1.45 13.97 -2.00
N VAL A 203 0.97 12.82 -2.47
CA VAL A 203 0.36 11.79 -1.60
C VAL A 203 1.38 11.24 -0.59
N GLU A 204 2.57 10.89 -1.06
CA GLU A 204 3.67 10.42 -0.22
C GLU A 204 4.10 11.47 0.81
N SER A 205 4.08 12.77 0.45
CA SER A 205 4.46 13.86 1.35
C SER A 205 3.47 14.13 2.48
N ILE A 206 2.23 13.67 2.38
CA ILE A 206 1.23 13.80 3.46
C ILE A 206 1.61 12.95 4.66
N THR A 207 2.17 11.76 4.47
CA THR A 207 2.50 10.84 5.57
C THR A 207 3.44 11.45 6.62
N PRO A 208 4.60 12.05 6.28
CA PRO A 208 5.43 12.72 7.28
C PRO A 208 4.72 13.90 7.95
N LEU A 209 3.81 14.61 7.27
CA LEU A 209 3.01 15.67 7.90
C LEU A 209 2.06 15.11 8.95
N LEU A 210 1.39 13.98 8.66
CA LEU A 210 0.54 13.30 9.63
C LEU A 210 1.32 12.79 10.83
N LEU A 211 2.50 12.20 10.63
CA LEU A 211 3.38 11.78 11.71
C LEU A 211 3.83 12.96 12.58
N ASN A 212 4.14 14.11 11.97
CA ASN A 212 4.49 15.32 12.69
C ASN A 212 3.30 15.89 13.46
N ALA A 213 2.10 15.87 12.88
CA ALA A 213 0.88 16.26 13.59
C ALA A 213 0.65 15.38 14.82
N ALA A 214 0.88 14.07 14.71
CA ALA A 214 0.81 13.15 15.84
C ALA A 214 1.79 13.55 16.96
N ILE A 215 3.07 13.73 16.60
CA ILE A 215 4.14 14.06 17.55
C ILE A 215 3.91 15.40 18.25
N LEU A 216 3.47 16.40 17.52
CA LEU A 216 3.32 17.77 18.02
C LEU A 216 2.05 17.98 18.85
N ASN A 217 1.00 17.20 18.59
CA ASN A 217 -0.32 17.38 19.20
C ASN A 217 -0.76 16.18 20.07
N GLY A 218 0.09 15.17 20.26
CA GLY A 218 -0.26 13.99 21.06
C GLY A 218 -1.38 13.13 20.43
N LEU A 219 -1.45 13.11 19.09
CA LEU A 219 -2.43 12.29 18.38
C LEU A 219 -1.88 10.88 18.15
N HIS A 220 -2.77 9.91 18.06
CA HIS A 220 -2.43 8.52 17.73
C HIS A 220 -2.84 8.21 16.28
N ASP A 221 -1.88 7.79 15.47
CA ASP A 221 -2.08 7.28 14.11
C ASP A 221 -3.04 8.13 13.25
N PRO A 222 -2.81 9.45 13.09
CA PRO A 222 -3.70 10.29 12.31
C PRO A 222 -3.68 9.89 10.84
N THR A 223 -4.82 10.07 10.21
CA THR A 223 -5.03 9.81 8.79
C THR A 223 -5.81 10.96 8.16
N ILE A 224 -6.17 10.81 6.90
CA ILE A 224 -6.95 11.84 6.19
C ILE A 224 -8.34 11.34 5.84
N ARG A 225 -9.27 12.30 5.87
CA ARG A 225 -10.62 12.19 5.33
C ARG A 225 -10.94 13.47 4.59
N VAL A 226 -11.19 13.39 3.30
CA VAL A 226 -11.61 14.53 2.50
C VAL A 226 -13.10 14.77 2.77
N VAL A 227 -13.41 15.92 3.36
CA VAL A 227 -14.79 16.31 3.64
C VAL A 227 -15.27 17.14 2.44
N PRO A 228 -16.35 16.70 1.75
CA PRO A 228 -16.92 17.49 0.66
C PRO A 228 -17.51 18.78 1.21
N TRP A 229 -17.63 19.81 0.35
CA TRP A 229 -18.38 21.00 0.67
C TRP A 229 -19.81 20.61 1.06
N MET A 230 -20.25 21.08 2.21
CA MET A 230 -21.62 20.88 2.69
C MET A 230 -22.39 22.16 2.38
N PRO A 231 -23.45 22.12 1.54
CA PRO A 231 -24.31 23.29 1.34
C PRO A 231 -24.92 23.70 2.68
N THR A 232 -25.18 24.98 2.84
CA THR A 232 -25.87 25.47 4.02
C THR A 232 -27.32 24.97 4.04
N LEU A 233 -27.98 24.95 5.21
CA LEU A 233 -29.36 24.50 5.33
C LEU A 233 -30.33 25.32 4.46
N SER A 234 -29.93 26.53 4.03
CA SER A 234 -30.69 27.37 3.10
C SER A 234 -30.56 26.96 1.64
N GLU A 235 -29.63 26.07 1.29
CA GLU A 235 -29.38 25.58 -0.07
C GLU A 235 -29.79 24.11 -0.25
N ALA A 236 -30.24 23.46 0.84
CA ALA A 236 -30.77 22.11 0.85
C ALA A 236 -32.31 22.17 0.87
#